data_cdd576ea40477cb20715d6497cf28d41
#
_entry.id   cdd576ea40477cb20715d6497cf28d41
#
_cell.length_a   1.000
_cell.length_b   1.000
_cell.length_c   1.000
_cell.angle_alpha   90.00
_cell.angle_beta   90.00
_cell.angle_gamma   90.00
#
_symmetry.space_group_name_H-M   'P 1'
#
loop_
_entity.id
_entity.type
_entity.pdbx_description
1 polymer ?
#
loop_
_entity_poly.entity_id
_entity_poly.type
_entity_poly.pdbx_seq_one_letter_code
_entity_poly.pdbx_strand_id
1 'polypeptide(L)'
;MVRIQNDFCNGVHHLFSEITDAFFIGQPLDVDGLSILMPPKTAPKNIVESVQVIGGTNVQFAHDPETDRIVVIEINPRTSRSSALASKATGFPIAKIAAKLAVGYTLDELRNDITRETSASFEPTIDYCVVKIPRFTFEKFPGAKDELTTSMKSVGETMAIGRTFKESLQKGLRSLEIGAIGLGSNFRAALPSREELMGKLRTPNSRRMFAIRQAMLVGFTLEELHEITLIDPWFLRQIKEIVDMEGQIRDFALANSMTPDNPEMVAVLRKAKEFGFSDRQLAEMWKKPEGDIRALRRETGTVPTYYLVDT
;
A
#
# COMPACT_ATOMS: atom_id res chain seq x y z
N MET A 1 8.50 -7.81 4.68
CA MET A 1 7.98 -6.72 3.83
C MET A 1 6.65 -7.17 3.27
N VAL A 2 5.54 -6.64 3.73
CA VAL A 2 4.25 -6.89 3.07
C VAL A 2 4.15 -5.88 1.94
N ARG A 3 4.39 -6.33 0.72
CA ARG A 3 4.27 -5.48 -0.45
C ARG A 3 2.91 -5.73 -1.07
N ILE A 4 2.01 -4.78 -0.91
CA ILE A 4 0.71 -4.81 -1.53
C ILE A 4 0.85 -4.11 -2.86
N GLN A 5 0.90 -4.89 -3.90
CA GLN A 5 0.90 -4.34 -5.23
C GLN A 5 -0.33 -4.82 -6.01
N ASN A 6 -1.14 -3.87 -6.40
CA ASN A 6 -2.01 -3.84 -7.57
C ASN A 6 -3.08 -4.92 -7.83
N ASP A 7 -3.49 -5.74 -6.88
CA ASP A 7 -4.67 -6.58 -7.09
C ASP A 7 -5.97 -5.78 -7.30
N PHE A 8 -5.90 -4.48 -7.05
CA PHE A 8 -7.01 -3.57 -7.32
C PHE A 8 -7.11 -3.11 -8.78
N CYS A 9 -6.13 -3.39 -9.63
CA CYS A 9 -6.01 -2.73 -10.93
C CYS A 9 -6.07 -3.62 -12.15
N ASN A 10 -5.86 -4.92 -12.04
CA ASN A 10 -5.75 -5.79 -13.21
C ASN A 10 -6.80 -6.91 -13.20
N GLY A 11 -7.70 -6.86 -14.16
CA GLY A 11 -8.79 -7.83 -14.32
C GLY A 11 -8.37 -9.22 -14.80
N VAL A 12 -7.22 -9.73 -14.38
CA VAL A 12 -6.81 -11.14 -14.61
C VAL A 12 -7.29 -11.96 -13.43
N HIS A 13 -8.59 -12.20 -13.40
CA HIS A 13 -9.32 -12.62 -12.19
C HIS A 13 -9.45 -14.12 -11.97
N HIS A 14 -8.91 -14.99 -12.79
CA HIS A 14 -9.21 -16.42 -12.66
C HIS A 14 -8.02 -17.36 -12.58
N LEU A 15 -6.78 -16.88 -12.65
CA LEU A 15 -5.62 -17.77 -12.67
C LEU A 15 -4.50 -17.36 -11.68
N PHE A 16 -4.46 -16.12 -11.19
CA PHE A 16 -3.37 -15.66 -10.34
C PHE A 16 -3.86 -14.67 -9.29
N SER A 17 -3.60 -14.94 -8.03
CA SER A 17 -4.05 -14.10 -6.90
C SER A 17 -3.07 -12.99 -6.52
N GLU A 18 -1.83 -13.05 -6.98
CA GLU A 18 -0.80 -12.09 -6.59
C GLU A 18 0.08 -11.65 -7.77
N ILE A 19 0.27 -10.33 -7.90
CA ILE A 19 1.24 -9.72 -8.80
C ILE A 19 2.37 -9.15 -7.96
N THR A 20 3.56 -9.65 -8.17
CA THR A 20 4.76 -9.23 -7.44
C THR A 20 5.73 -8.53 -8.36
N ASP A 21 6.12 -7.30 -8.03
CA ASP A 21 7.27 -6.65 -8.67
C ASP A 21 8.55 -7.04 -7.94
N ALA A 22 9.47 -7.64 -8.63
CA ALA A 22 10.80 -7.89 -8.12
C ALA A 22 11.81 -6.92 -8.75
N PHE A 23 12.67 -6.35 -7.92
CA PHE A 23 13.75 -5.46 -8.35
C PHE A 23 15.08 -6.17 -8.25
N PHE A 24 15.83 -6.13 -9.33
CA PHE A 24 17.18 -6.70 -9.38
C PHE A 24 18.17 -5.63 -9.79
N ILE A 25 19.32 -5.64 -9.15
CA ILE A 25 20.46 -4.81 -9.49
C ILE A 25 21.59 -5.77 -9.88
N GLY A 26 21.96 -5.75 -11.13
CA GLY A 26 22.96 -6.45 -11.91
C GLY A 26 23.94 -7.39 -11.21
N GLN A 27 24.16 -8.51 -11.77
CA GLN A 27 24.87 -9.75 -11.46
C GLN A 27 24.09 -10.77 -10.63
N PRO A 28 24.31 -12.09 -10.89
CA PRO A 28 23.63 -13.15 -10.19
C PRO A 28 23.99 -13.09 -8.70
N LEU A 29 23.05 -12.59 -7.91
CA LEU A 29 23.15 -12.61 -6.45
C LEU A 29 22.50 -13.89 -5.93
N ASP A 30 23.22 -14.54 -5.04
CA ASP A 30 22.68 -15.59 -4.20
C ASP A 30 21.76 -14.96 -3.16
N VAL A 31 20.45 -15.01 -3.43
CA VAL A 31 19.42 -14.24 -2.68
C VAL A 31 18.80 -15.11 -1.61
N ASP A 32 19.56 -15.41 -0.55
CA ASP A 32 19.12 -16.27 0.56
C ASP A 32 18.36 -15.56 1.69
N GLY A 33 17.52 -14.59 1.42
CA GLY A 33 16.89 -13.81 2.47
C GLY A 33 15.44 -13.37 2.32
N LEU A 34 14.85 -13.40 1.14
CA LEU A 34 13.51 -12.84 0.93
C LEU A 34 12.45 -13.93 0.85
N SER A 35 12.03 -14.47 1.98
CA SER A 35 10.86 -15.32 2.01
C SER A 35 9.66 -14.53 2.48
N ILE A 36 8.61 -14.54 1.70
CA ILE A 36 7.22 -14.90 2.02
C ILE A 36 6.32 -14.78 0.78
N LEU A 37 6.65 -14.00 -0.25
CA LEU A 37 5.83 -13.83 -1.47
C LEU A 37 6.69 -13.54 -2.70
N MET A 38 7.80 -14.23 -2.87
CA MET A 38 8.61 -14.10 -4.07
C MET A 38 8.72 -15.43 -4.80
N PRO A 39 8.76 -15.38 -6.16
CA PRO A 39 9.09 -16.55 -6.95
C PRO A 39 10.38 -17.19 -6.44
N PRO A 40 10.58 -18.51 -6.65
CA PRO A 40 11.83 -19.14 -6.31
C PRO A 40 13.00 -18.28 -6.76
N LYS A 41 13.97 -18.06 -5.90
CA LYS A 41 15.13 -17.14 -6.08
C LYS A 41 15.85 -17.30 -7.43
N THR A 42 15.71 -18.48 -8.03
CA THR A 42 16.29 -18.81 -9.34
C THR A 42 15.56 -18.15 -10.52
N ALA A 43 14.25 -17.87 -10.43
CA ALA A 43 13.50 -17.32 -11.56
C ALA A 43 13.97 -15.93 -11.98
N PRO A 44 14.14 -14.96 -11.06
CA PRO A 44 14.67 -13.64 -11.41
C PRO A 44 16.09 -13.68 -11.96
N LYS A 45 16.97 -14.51 -11.37
CA LYS A 45 18.34 -14.70 -11.83
C LYS A 45 18.37 -15.19 -13.27
N ASN A 46 17.64 -16.28 -13.57
CA ASN A 46 17.57 -16.84 -14.91
C ASN A 46 17.05 -15.83 -15.95
N ILE A 47 16.10 -14.98 -15.58
CA ILE A 47 15.58 -13.92 -16.46
C ILE A 47 16.64 -12.88 -16.74
N VAL A 48 17.32 -12.36 -15.71
CA VAL A 48 18.38 -11.35 -15.86
C VAL A 48 19.53 -11.90 -16.72
N GLU A 49 19.93 -13.14 -16.49
CA GLU A 49 20.96 -13.82 -17.29
C GLU A 49 20.52 -14.03 -18.74
N SER A 50 19.27 -14.46 -18.98
CA SER A 50 18.77 -14.73 -20.34
C SER A 50 18.71 -13.50 -21.23
N VAL A 51 18.44 -12.32 -20.63
CA VAL A 51 18.40 -11.04 -21.35
C VAL A 51 19.68 -10.21 -21.20
N GLN A 52 20.69 -10.75 -20.51
CA GLN A 52 22.01 -10.14 -20.31
C GLN A 52 21.96 -8.69 -19.79
N VAL A 53 21.07 -8.43 -18.81
CA VAL A 53 20.92 -7.10 -18.22
C VAL A 53 22.10 -6.79 -17.30
N ILE A 54 22.77 -5.68 -17.56
CA ILE A 54 23.75 -5.08 -16.63
C ILE A 54 23.16 -3.77 -16.11
N GLY A 55 22.97 -3.65 -14.78
CA GLY A 55 22.37 -2.48 -14.15
C GLY A 55 21.03 -2.79 -13.47
N GLY A 56 20.14 -1.81 -13.45
CA GLY A 56 18.84 -1.96 -12.81
C GLY A 56 17.78 -2.55 -13.74
N THR A 57 16.99 -3.47 -13.25
CA THR A 57 15.82 -4.01 -13.95
C THR A 57 14.63 -4.15 -13.02
N ASN A 58 13.44 -4.23 -13.59
CA ASN A 58 12.20 -4.54 -12.90
C ASN A 58 11.51 -5.70 -13.62
N VAL A 59 11.12 -6.71 -12.87
CA VAL A 59 10.37 -7.87 -13.39
C VAL A 59 9.07 -7.97 -12.64
N GLN A 60 7.96 -8.16 -13.36
CA GLN A 60 6.65 -8.41 -12.78
C GLN A 60 6.30 -9.87 -12.95
N PHE A 61 5.84 -10.48 -11.87
CA PHE A 61 5.39 -11.87 -11.81
C PHE A 61 3.93 -11.94 -11.38
N ALA A 62 3.23 -12.97 -11.85
CA ALA A 62 2.01 -13.44 -11.24
C ALA A 62 2.25 -14.83 -10.64
N HIS A 63 1.75 -15.04 -9.44
CA HIS A 63 1.86 -16.28 -8.69
C HIS A 63 0.46 -16.81 -8.37
N ASP A 64 0.26 -18.08 -8.67
CA ASP A 64 -0.94 -18.83 -8.29
C ASP A 64 -0.63 -19.61 -7.00
N PRO A 65 -1.21 -19.27 -5.86
CA PRO A 65 -0.90 -19.90 -4.58
C PRO A 65 -1.44 -21.33 -4.46
N GLU A 66 -2.41 -21.73 -5.30
CA GLU A 66 -2.95 -23.11 -5.26
C GLU A 66 -2.03 -24.10 -5.96
N THR A 67 -1.45 -23.70 -7.08
CA THR A 67 -0.60 -24.56 -7.90
C THR A 67 0.89 -24.26 -7.79
N ASP A 68 1.26 -23.21 -7.04
CA ASP A 68 2.62 -22.64 -6.96
C ASP A 68 3.21 -22.23 -8.32
N ARG A 69 2.34 -22.02 -9.31
CA ARG A 69 2.74 -21.64 -10.65
C ARG A 69 3.08 -20.15 -10.71
N ILE A 70 4.26 -19.86 -11.24
CA ILE A 70 4.74 -18.50 -11.44
C ILE A 70 4.85 -18.21 -12.93
N VAL A 71 4.34 -17.05 -13.35
CA VAL A 71 4.52 -16.56 -14.73
C VAL A 71 5.12 -15.16 -14.71
N VAL A 72 5.97 -14.88 -15.68
CA VAL A 72 6.49 -13.53 -15.93
C VAL A 72 5.45 -12.75 -16.72
N ILE A 73 5.05 -11.60 -16.22
CA ILE A 73 4.13 -10.68 -16.93
C ILE A 73 4.95 -9.80 -17.86
N GLU A 74 5.97 -9.12 -17.32
CA GLU A 74 6.86 -8.28 -18.12
C GLU A 74 8.21 -8.10 -17.43
N ILE A 75 9.21 -7.75 -18.23
CA ILE A 75 10.51 -7.28 -17.77
C ILE A 75 10.77 -5.87 -18.32
N ASN A 76 11.27 -4.99 -17.48
CA ASN A 76 11.73 -3.65 -17.84
C ASN A 76 13.24 -3.56 -17.55
N PRO A 77 14.15 -3.83 -18.53
CA PRO A 77 15.59 -3.86 -18.30
C PRO A 77 16.17 -2.43 -18.24
N ARG A 78 15.67 -1.65 -17.33
CA ARG A 78 16.04 -0.26 -17.08
C ARG A 78 15.60 0.16 -15.69
N THR A 79 16.19 1.22 -15.15
CA THR A 79 15.59 1.91 -14.01
C THR A 79 14.26 2.52 -14.42
N SER A 80 13.24 2.29 -13.63
CA SER A 80 11.86 2.70 -13.89
C SER A 80 11.33 3.60 -12.75
N ARG A 81 10.10 4.09 -12.90
CA ARG A 81 9.40 4.78 -11.83
C ARG A 81 9.25 3.88 -10.59
N SER A 82 8.99 2.60 -10.80
CA SER A 82 8.94 1.60 -9.73
C SER A 82 10.28 1.45 -9.01
N SER A 83 11.42 1.52 -9.73
CA SER A 83 12.76 1.55 -9.11
C SER A 83 12.95 2.77 -8.23
N ALA A 84 12.46 3.96 -8.64
CA ALA A 84 12.51 5.16 -7.82
C ALA A 84 11.66 5.03 -6.54
N LEU A 85 10.48 4.39 -6.63
CA LEU A 85 9.65 4.10 -5.46
C LEU A 85 10.33 3.09 -4.52
N ALA A 86 10.93 2.03 -5.05
CA ALA A 86 11.68 1.07 -4.26
C ALA A 86 12.88 1.73 -3.56
N SER A 87 13.59 2.63 -4.26
CA SER A 87 14.68 3.42 -3.64
C SER A 87 14.19 4.27 -2.47
N LYS A 88 13.03 4.93 -2.61
CA LYS A 88 12.42 5.68 -1.50
C LYS A 88 11.93 4.78 -0.38
N ALA A 89 11.39 3.61 -0.72
CA ALA A 89 10.87 2.67 0.24
C ALA A 89 11.97 2.05 1.10
N THR A 90 13.13 1.77 0.53
CA THR A 90 14.23 1.05 1.18
C THR A 90 15.40 1.94 1.58
N GLY A 91 15.46 3.18 1.07
CA GLY A 91 16.65 4.02 1.18
C GLY A 91 17.79 3.63 0.22
N PHE A 92 17.71 2.47 -0.44
CA PHE A 92 18.76 1.97 -1.32
C PHE A 92 18.76 2.70 -2.67
N PRO A 93 19.87 3.35 -3.10
CA PRO A 93 19.89 4.21 -4.28
C PRO A 93 20.05 3.42 -5.58
N ILE A 94 19.00 2.72 -6.02
CA ILE A 94 19.00 1.80 -7.17
C ILE A 94 19.60 2.45 -8.42
N ALA A 95 19.20 3.67 -8.78
CA ALA A 95 19.68 4.33 -10.00
C ALA A 95 21.17 4.64 -9.95
N LYS A 96 21.69 5.06 -8.78
CA LYS A 96 23.12 5.32 -8.57
C LYS A 96 23.95 4.04 -8.71
N ILE A 97 23.48 2.96 -8.08
CA ILE A 97 24.16 1.67 -8.16
C ILE A 97 24.09 1.14 -9.60
N ALA A 98 22.93 1.17 -10.24
CA ALA A 98 22.78 0.74 -11.64
C ALA A 98 23.71 1.48 -12.60
N ALA A 99 23.90 2.79 -12.42
CA ALA A 99 24.85 3.56 -13.23
C ALA A 99 26.31 3.11 -13.02
N LYS A 100 26.69 2.76 -11.81
CA LYS A 100 28.04 2.23 -11.52
C LYS A 100 28.26 0.84 -12.14
N LEU A 101 27.27 -0.03 -12.05
CA LEU A 101 27.30 -1.35 -12.70
C LEU A 101 27.46 -1.23 -14.22
N ALA A 102 26.76 -0.27 -14.85
CA ALA A 102 26.85 -0.03 -16.29
C ALA A 102 28.25 0.39 -16.77
N VAL A 103 29.09 0.93 -15.91
CA VAL A 103 30.50 1.29 -16.23
C VAL A 103 31.50 0.27 -15.72
N GLY A 104 31.05 -0.92 -15.27
CA GLY A 104 31.89 -2.08 -15.01
C GLY A 104 32.19 -2.41 -13.54
N TYR A 105 31.63 -1.67 -12.59
CA TYR A 105 31.72 -2.07 -11.18
C TYR A 105 30.84 -3.30 -10.90
N THR A 106 31.20 -4.07 -9.89
CA THR A 106 30.39 -5.17 -9.36
C THR A 106 29.70 -4.76 -8.05
N LEU A 107 28.66 -5.49 -7.63
CA LEU A 107 27.92 -5.14 -6.40
C LEU A 107 28.73 -5.31 -5.12
N ASP A 108 29.65 -6.25 -5.11
CA ASP A 108 30.57 -6.50 -3.99
C ASP A 108 31.66 -5.43 -3.85
N GLU A 109 32.06 -4.79 -4.96
CA GLU A 109 33.00 -3.65 -4.95
C GLU A 109 32.35 -2.36 -4.46
N LEU A 110 31.01 -2.26 -4.54
CA LEU A 110 30.28 -1.07 -4.14
C LEU A 110 29.84 -1.18 -2.68
N ARG A 111 30.00 -0.08 -1.93
CA ARG A 111 29.48 0.00 -0.57
C ARG A 111 28.01 0.38 -0.57
N ASN A 112 27.29 -0.17 0.39
CA ASN A 112 25.91 0.22 0.67
C ASN A 112 25.90 1.64 1.26
N ASP A 113 25.19 2.56 0.62
CA ASP A 113 25.15 3.97 1.05
C ASP A 113 24.42 4.15 2.41
N ILE A 114 23.59 3.19 2.81
CA ILE A 114 22.81 3.24 4.05
C ILE A 114 23.67 2.82 5.23
N THR A 115 24.16 1.59 5.19
CA THR A 115 24.94 1.01 6.28
C THR A 115 26.39 1.53 6.30
N ARG A 116 26.93 1.85 5.11
CA ARG A 116 28.34 2.23 4.86
C ARG A 116 29.36 1.14 5.20
N GLU A 117 28.94 0.08 5.83
CA GLU A 117 29.75 -1.05 6.29
C GLU A 117 29.63 -2.25 5.36
N THR A 118 28.43 -2.55 4.91
CA THR A 118 28.14 -3.70 4.04
C THR A 118 28.34 -3.37 2.56
N SER A 119 28.45 -4.40 1.71
CA SER A 119 28.46 -4.23 0.26
C SER A 119 27.05 -3.95 -0.27
N ALA A 120 26.97 -3.40 -1.49
CA ALA A 120 25.69 -3.14 -2.16
C ALA A 120 24.96 -4.43 -2.58
N SER A 121 25.60 -5.59 -2.44
CA SER A 121 25.00 -6.90 -2.69
C SER A 121 24.03 -7.36 -1.59
N PHE A 122 24.06 -6.74 -0.41
CA PHE A 122 23.12 -7.04 0.66
C PHE A 122 21.75 -6.43 0.41
N GLU A 123 20.70 -7.25 0.56
CA GLU A 123 19.33 -6.77 0.44
C GLU A 123 18.95 -5.88 1.62
N PRO A 124 18.24 -4.74 1.37
CA PRO A 124 17.74 -3.92 2.46
C PRO A 124 16.63 -4.66 3.23
N THR A 125 16.73 -4.63 4.55
CA THR A 125 15.69 -5.10 5.48
C THR A 125 14.89 -3.91 6.00
N ILE A 126 13.56 -4.01 6.01
CA ILE A 126 12.70 -2.95 6.54
C ILE A 126 11.72 -3.52 7.56
N ASP A 127 11.43 -2.76 8.61
CA ASP A 127 10.49 -3.12 9.67
C ASP A 127 9.24 -2.22 9.68
N TYR A 128 8.96 -1.56 8.56
CA TYR A 128 7.80 -0.72 8.32
C TYR A 128 7.01 -1.20 7.10
N CYS A 129 5.76 -0.76 7.00
CA CYS A 129 4.89 -1.10 5.89
C CYS A 129 4.87 0.03 4.85
N VAL A 130 5.07 -0.32 3.59
CA VAL A 130 4.96 0.60 2.46
C VAL A 130 3.77 0.22 1.60
N VAL A 131 2.84 1.16 1.41
CA VAL A 131 1.68 1.01 0.54
C VAL A 131 1.82 1.95 -0.65
N LYS A 132 1.72 1.39 -1.84
CA LYS A 132 1.67 2.11 -3.10
C LYS A 132 0.23 2.06 -3.63
N ILE A 133 -0.33 3.23 -3.98
CA ILE A 133 -1.69 3.33 -4.53
C ILE A 133 -1.64 4.07 -5.86
N PRO A 134 -2.14 3.47 -6.97
CA PRO A 134 -2.18 4.14 -8.25
C PRO A 134 -3.19 5.28 -8.25
N ARG A 135 -2.87 6.35 -9.00
CA ARG A 135 -3.76 7.50 -9.25
C ARG A 135 -4.37 7.37 -10.63
N PHE A 136 -5.68 7.40 -10.69
CA PHE A 136 -6.47 7.44 -11.93
C PHE A 136 -7.09 8.82 -12.08
N THR A 137 -7.27 9.28 -13.32
CA THR A 137 -7.81 10.61 -13.65
C THR A 137 -8.97 10.51 -14.63
N PHE A 138 -9.83 9.50 -14.48
CA PHE A 138 -11.01 9.33 -15.33
C PHE A 138 -11.88 10.60 -15.37
N GLU A 139 -11.90 11.35 -14.28
CA GLU A 139 -12.61 12.63 -14.17
C GLU A 139 -12.14 13.71 -15.17
N LYS A 140 -10.94 13.57 -15.73
CA LYS A 140 -10.38 14.51 -16.72
C LYS A 140 -10.63 14.09 -18.16
N PHE A 141 -11.17 12.90 -18.39
CA PHE A 141 -11.38 12.36 -19.73
C PHE A 141 -12.85 12.05 -19.93
N PRO A 142 -13.65 13.00 -20.51
CA PRO A 142 -15.06 12.79 -20.78
C PRO A 142 -15.26 11.54 -21.66
N GLY A 143 -16.21 10.68 -21.26
CA GLY A 143 -16.50 9.43 -21.97
C GLY A 143 -15.59 8.23 -21.60
N ALA A 144 -14.52 8.42 -20.83
CA ALA A 144 -13.75 7.31 -20.31
C ALA A 144 -14.53 6.54 -19.27
N LYS A 145 -14.59 5.21 -19.40
CA LYS A 145 -15.20 4.34 -18.40
C LYS A 145 -14.21 4.10 -17.26
N ASP A 146 -14.66 4.29 -16.02
CA ASP A 146 -13.91 3.95 -14.82
C ASP A 146 -13.98 2.44 -14.55
N GLU A 147 -13.34 1.69 -15.44
CA GLU A 147 -13.17 0.24 -15.35
C GLU A 147 -11.69 -0.10 -15.50
N LEU A 148 -11.16 -0.87 -14.57
CA LEU A 148 -9.78 -1.33 -14.60
C LEU A 148 -9.70 -2.68 -15.31
N THR A 149 -8.81 -2.76 -16.28
CA THR A 149 -8.58 -3.93 -17.12
C THR A 149 -7.09 -4.26 -17.16
N THR A 150 -6.66 -5.16 -18.06
CA THR A 150 -5.24 -5.46 -18.29
C THR A 150 -4.44 -4.30 -18.88
N SER A 151 -5.13 -3.26 -19.42
CA SER A 151 -4.46 -2.05 -19.92
C SER A 151 -4.07 -1.12 -18.79
N MET A 152 -2.89 -0.50 -18.86
CA MET A 152 -2.46 0.51 -17.92
C MET A 152 -3.31 1.78 -18.05
N LYS A 153 -4.01 2.18 -16.99
CA LYS A 153 -4.87 3.38 -16.93
C LYS A 153 -4.44 4.38 -15.86
N SER A 154 -3.47 4.02 -15.04
CA SER A 154 -2.93 4.92 -14.01
C SER A 154 -2.05 6.00 -14.65
N VAL A 155 -2.17 7.22 -14.16
CA VAL A 155 -1.35 8.37 -14.59
C VAL A 155 -0.24 8.72 -13.61
N GLY A 156 -0.29 8.16 -12.42
CA GLY A 156 0.65 8.38 -11.34
C GLY A 156 0.37 7.42 -10.18
N GLU A 157 1.05 7.66 -9.08
CA GLU A 157 0.96 6.82 -7.89
C GLU A 157 1.36 7.60 -6.65
N THR A 158 0.83 7.23 -5.51
CA THR A 158 1.30 7.68 -4.20
C THR A 158 1.99 6.53 -3.49
N MET A 159 2.95 6.86 -2.63
CA MET A 159 3.59 5.93 -1.72
C MET A 159 3.46 6.45 -0.30
N ALA A 160 3.04 5.59 0.60
CA ALA A 160 2.91 5.91 2.01
C ALA A 160 3.65 4.88 2.86
N ILE A 161 4.35 5.37 3.86
CA ILE A 161 5.10 4.58 4.84
C ILE A 161 4.43 4.73 6.20
N GLY A 162 4.28 3.63 6.90
CA GLY A 162 3.74 3.58 8.25
C GLY A 162 4.20 2.34 9.00
N ARG A 163 3.94 2.29 10.28
CA ARG A 163 4.30 1.11 11.09
C ARG A 163 3.45 -0.11 10.74
N THR A 164 2.20 0.13 10.32
CA THR A 164 1.24 -0.92 9.97
C THR A 164 0.63 -0.66 8.60
N PHE A 165 0.04 -1.71 8.02
CA PHE A 165 -0.74 -1.59 6.78
C PHE A 165 -1.88 -0.58 6.90
N LYS A 166 -2.62 -0.62 8.00
CA LYS A 166 -3.75 0.30 8.26
C LYS A 166 -3.33 1.76 8.21
N GLU A 167 -2.23 2.08 8.90
CA GLU A 167 -1.66 3.42 8.89
C GLU A 167 -1.24 3.85 7.49
N SER A 168 -0.47 2.99 6.79
CA SER A 168 0.05 3.28 5.46
C SER A 168 -1.07 3.41 4.42
N LEU A 169 -2.10 2.53 4.48
CA LEU A 169 -3.25 2.60 3.58
C LEU A 169 -3.99 3.94 3.73
N GLN A 170 -4.31 4.35 4.95
CA GLN A 170 -5.01 5.61 5.18
C GLN A 170 -4.17 6.83 4.76
N LYS A 171 -2.86 6.82 5.03
CA LYS A 171 -1.93 7.85 4.53
C LYS A 171 -1.93 7.91 3.00
N GLY A 172 -1.82 6.75 2.34
CA GLY A 172 -1.83 6.65 0.88
C GLY A 172 -3.11 7.18 0.25
N LEU A 173 -4.27 6.81 0.79
CA LEU A 173 -5.57 7.24 0.27
C LEU A 173 -5.76 8.76 0.34
N ARG A 174 -5.36 9.42 1.44
CA ARG A 174 -5.45 10.88 1.52
C ARG A 174 -4.42 11.61 0.65
N SER A 175 -3.32 10.95 0.30
CA SER A 175 -2.28 11.51 -0.58
C SER A 175 -2.61 11.40 -2.07
N LEU A 176 -3.71 10.74 -2.45
CA LEU A 176 -4.16 10.64 -3.84
C LEU A 176 -4.70 11.95 -4.43
N GLU A 177 -4.94 12.97 -3.60
CA GLU A 177 -5.49 14.28 -4.02
C GLU A 177 -6.83 14.17 -4.77
N ILE A 178 -7.69 13.26 -4.31
CA ILE A 178 -9.04 13.01 -4.86
C ILE A 178 -10.14 13.51 -3.91
N GLY A 179 -9.79 14.39 -2.95
CA GLY A 179 -10.70 14.85 -1.91
C GLY A 179 -10.92 13.86 -0.76
N ALA A 180 -10.33 12.66 -0.82
CA ALA A 180 -10.39 11.69 0.28
C ALA A 180 -9.49 12.14 1.43
N ILE A 181 -9.98 11.98 2.66
CA ILE A 181 -9.25 12.32 3.90
C ILE A 181 -8.68 11.08 4.62
N GLY A 182 -8.79 9.93 3.99
CA GLY A 182 -8.44 8.59 4.42
C GLY A 182 -9.34 7.57 3.73
N LEU A 183 -9.57 6.40 4.32
CA LEU A 183 -10.46 5.38 3.79
C LEU A 183 -11.94 5.85 3.72
N GLY A 184 -12.36 6.75 4.59
CA GLY A 184 -13.65 7.40 4.57
C GLY A 184 -13.53 8.90 4.33
N SER A 185 -14.39 9.42 3.45
CA SER A 185 -14.68 10.84 3.29
C SER A 185 -16.20 11.00 3.27
N ASN A 186 -16.70 12.11 3.78
CA ASN A 186 -18.12 12.36 3.88
C ASN A 186 -18.90 11.29 4.70
N PHE A 187 -18.53 11.18 5.97
CA PHE A 187 -19.16 10.22 6.92
C PHE A 187 -20.65 10.45 7.16
N ARG A 188 -21.23 11.51 6.58
CA ARG A 188 -22.67 11.86 6.71
C ARG A 188 -23.50 11.43 5.51
N ALA A 189 -22.89 10.99 4.42
CA ALA A 189 -23.62 10.56 3.24
C ALA A 189 -24.40 9.28 3.54
N ALA A 190 -25.60 9.18 2.93
CA ALA A 190 -26.35 7.93 2.94
C ALA A 190 -25.52 6.83 2.27
N LEU A 191 -25.61 5.62 2.84
CA LEU A 191 -24.94 4.46 2.27
C LEU A 191 -25.75 3.99 1.03
N PRO A 192 -25.06 3.55 -0.04
CA PRO A 192 -25.72 2.94 -1.18
C PRO A 192 -26.43 1.64 -0.80
N SER A 193 -27.38 1.21 -1.63
CA SER A 193 -28.03 -0.08 -1.45
C SER A 193 -27.03 -1.24 -1.63
N ARG A 194 -27.39 -2.42 -1.12
CA ARG A 194 -26.59 -3.63 -1.29
C ARG A 194 -26.42 -3.98 -2.78
N GLU A 195 -27.45 -3.80 -3.59
CA GLU A 195 -27.42 -4.06 -5.03
C GLU A 195 -26.47 -3.12 -5.77
N GLU A 196 -26.52 -1.82 -5.47
CA GLU A 196 -25.59 -0.83 -6.04
C GLU A 196 -24.13 -1.14 -5.68
N LEU A 197 -23.89 -1.58 -4.45
CA LEU A 197 -22.54 -1.96 -3.99
C LEU A 197 -22.06 -3.22 -4.69
N MET A 198 -22.91 -4.23 -4.89
CA MET A 198 -22.58 -5.43 -5.67
C MET A 198 -22.02 -5.07 -7.05
N GLY A 199 -22.68 -4.15 -7.78
CA GLY A 199 -22.21 -3.69 -9.08
C GLY A 199 -20.83 -3.00 -9.00
N LYS A 200 -20.62 -2.14 -8.01
CA LYS A 200 -19.35 -1.40 -7.80
C LYS A 200 -18.21 -2.30 -7.33
N LEU A 201 -18.50 -3.40 -6.66
CA LEU A 201 -17.50 -4.34 -6.16
C LEU A 201 -17.06 -5.35 -7.23
N ARG A 202 -18.01 -5.81 -8.06
CA ARG A 202 -17.75 -6.85 -9.05
C ARG A 202 -16.80 -6.39 -10.16
N THR A 203 -16.94 -5.15 -10.62
CA THR A 203 -16.06 -4.56 -11.63
C THR A 203 -14.96 -3.74 -10.99
N PRO A 204 -13.68 -4.06 -11.19
CA PRO A 204 -12.56 -3.26 -10.69
C PRO A 204 -12.65 -1.82 -11.23
N ASN A 205 -12.56 -0.85 -10.33
CA ASN A 205 -12.64 0.57 -10.65
C ASN A 205 -11.82 1.42 -9.67
N SER A 206 -11.60 2.69 -9.99
CA SER A 206 -10.77 3.59 -9.19
C SER A 206 -11.32 3.87 -7.78
N ARG A 207 -12.60 3.62 -7.54
CA ARG A 207 -13.30 3.88 -6.28
C ARG A 207 -13.61 2.60 -5.47
N ARG A 208 -13.20 1.44 -5.97
CA ARG A 208 -13.52 0.13 -5.36
C ARG A 208 -13.16 0.04 -3.89
N MET A 209 -12.03 0.63 -3.46
CA MET A 209 -11.60 0.66 -2.06
C MET A 209 -12.63 1.31 -1.14
N PHE A 210 -13.23 2.41 -1.59
CA PHE A 210 -14.29 3.10 -0.83
C PHE A 210 -15.60 2.32 -0.85
N ALA A 211 -15.90 1.61 -1.95
CA ALA A 211 -17.06 0.73 -2.05
C ALA A 211 -16.94 -0.47 -1.09
N ILE A 212 -15.74 -1.04 -0.89
CA ILE A 212 -15.48 -2.10 0.09
C ILE A 212 -15.82 -1.62 1.51
N ARG A 213 -15.35 -0.42 1.90
CA ARG A 213 -15.73 0.16 3.19
C ARG A 213 -17.25 0.32 3.33
N GLN A 214 -17.92 0.86 2.31
CA GLN A 214 -19.37 1.03 2.33
C GLN A 214 -20.10 -0.32 2.45
N ALA A 215 -19.63 -1.35 1.75
CA ALA A 215 -20.18 -2.69 1.83
C ALA A 215 -20.06 -3.29 3.24
N MET A 216 -18.91 -3.12 3.89
CA MET A 216 -18.74 -3.54 5.29
C MET A 216 -19.72 -2.82 6.23
N LEU A 217 -19.99 -1.53 5.99
CA LEU A 217 -20.94 -0.75 6.79
C LEU A 217 -22.43 -1.18 6.58
N VAL A 218 -22.77 -1.72 5.40
CA VAL A 218 -24.11 -2.28 5.14
C VAL A 218 -24.21 -3.77 5.41
N GLY A 219 -23.17 -4.38 6.03
CA GLY A 219 -23.21 -5.74 6.54
C GLY A 219 -22.80 -6.84 5.58
N PHE A 220 -21.98 -6.55 4.55
CA PHE A 220 -21.32 -7.61 3.80
C PHE A 220 -20.29 -8.33 4.69
N THR A 221 -20.26 -9.65 4.62
CA THR A 221 -19.23 -10.44 5.30
C THR A 221 -17.89 -10.39 4.58
N LEU A 222 -16.83 -10.84 5.22
CA LEU A 222 -15.51 -10.92 4.59
C LEU A 222 -15.49 -11.95 3.46
N GLU A 223 -16.21 -13.05 3.66
CA GLU A 223 -16.37 -14.14 2.69
C GLU A 223 -17.07 -13.63 1.43
N GLU A 224 -18.22 -12.95 1.58
CA GLU A 224 -18.94 -12.33 0.45
C GLU A 224 -18.05 -11.33 -0.30
N LEU A 225 -17.31 -10.50 0.43
CA LEU A 225 -16.39 -9.54 -0.19
C LEU A 225 -15.24 -10.24 -0.93
N HIS A 226 -14.69 -11.32 -0.37
CA HIS A 226 -13.69 -12.12 -1.03
C HIS A 226 -14.22 -12.75 -2.32
N GLU A 227 -15.38 -13.42 -2.26
CA GLU A 227 -16.01 -14.05 -3.42
C GLU A 227 -16.31 -13.07 -4.56
N ILE A 228 -16.74 -11.83 -4.22
CA ILE A 228 -17.08 -10.81 -5.23
C ILE A 228 -15.83 -10.15 -5.81
N THR A 229 -14.81 -9.88 -4.96
CA THR A 229 -13.68 -9.03 -5.32
C THR A 229 -12.42 -9.80 -5.64
N LEU A 230 -12.30 -11.04 -5.17
CA LEU A 230 -11.11 -11.89 -5.17
C LEU A 230 -9.91 -11.24 -4.42
N ILE A 231 -10.19 -10.29 -3.55
CA ILE A 231 -9.17 -9.69 -2.69
C ILE A 231 -8.87 -10.66 -1.55
N ASP A 232 -7.59 -10.88 -1.27
CA ASP A 232 -7.17 -11.77 -0.20
C ASP A 232 -7.83 -11.38 1.14
N PRO A 233 -8.36 -12.36 1.90
CA PRO A 233 -9.05 -12.13 3.17
C PRO A 233 -8.21 -11.40 4.21
N TRP A 234 -6.87 -11.48 4.16
CA TRP A 234 -6.01 -10.74 5.07
C TRP A 234 -6.19 -9.23 4.90
N PHE A 235 -6.21 -8.73 3.65
CA PHE A 235 -6.43 -7.31 3.38
C PHE A 235 -7.83 -6.86 3.75
N LEU A 236 -8.82 -7.69 3.45
CA LEU A 236 -10.21 -7.40 3.85
C LEU A 236 -10.35 -7.30 5.36
N ARG A 237 -9.68 -8.16 6.13
CA ARG A 237 -9.63 -8.07 7.62
C ARG A 237 -8.98 -6.76 8.08
N GLN A 238 -7.85 -6.35 7.47
CA GLN A 238 -7.20 -5.08 7.83
C GLN A 238 -8.11 -3.87 7.56
N ILE A 239 -8.83 -3.90 6.46
CA ILE A 239 -9.82 -2.85 6.12
C ILE A 239 -10.99 -2.88 7.11
N LYS A 240 -11.47 -4.07 7.45
CA LYS A 240 -12.55 -4.25 8.44
C LYS A 240 -12.18 -3.66 9.80
N GLU A 241 -10.96 -3.89 10.28
CA GLU A 241 -10.48 -3.29 11.52
C GLU A 241 -10.48 -1.75 11.48
N ILE A 242 -10.16 -1.14 10.32
CA ILE A 242 -10.29 0.33 10.15
C ILE A 242 -11.76 0.75 10.27
N VAL A 243 -12.67 0.01 9.64
CA VAL A 243 -14.11 0.30 9.68
C VAL A 243 -14.68 0.13 11.09
N ASP A 244 -14.26 -0.90 11.81
CA ASP A 244 -14.67 -1.13 13.19
C ASP A 244 -14.15 -0.04 14.14
N MET A 245 -12.90 0.38 13.95
CA MET A 245 -12.34 1.50 14.71
C MET A 245 -13.08 2.81 14.44
N GLU A 246 -13.53 3.03 13.19
CA GLU A 246 -14.39 4.18 12.85
C GLU A 246 -15.70 4.17 13.66
N GLY A 247 -16.34 3.00 13.80
CA GLY A 247 -17.50 2.82 14.68
C GLY A 247 -17.19 3.18 16.12
N GLN A 248 -16.12 2.61 16.69
CA GLN A 248 -15.70 2.88 18.07
C GLN A 248 -15.43 4.37 18.32
N ILE A 249 -14.77 5.06 17.37
CA ILE A 249 -14.50 6.50 17.48
C ILE A 249 -15.81 7.30 17.55
N ARG A 250 -16.80 6.96 16.75
CA ARG A 250 -18.10 7.64 16.71
C ARG A 250 -18.91 7.39 17.97
N ASP A 251 -19.01 6.12 18.36
CA ASP A 251 -19.79 5.71 19.55
C ASP A 251 -19.21 6.31 20.82
N PHE A 252 -17.89 6.36 20.92
CA PHE A 252 -17.22 7.01 22.04
C PHE A 252 -17.61 8.49 22.17
N ALA A 253 -17.62 9.22 21.07
CA ALA A 253 -17.96 10.64 21.05
C ALA A 253 -19.42 10.94 21.43
N LEU A 254 -20.30 9.96 21.23
CA LEU A 254 -21.72 10.10 21.63
C LEU A 254 -21.95 9.85 23.12
N ALA A 255 -21.13 9.00 23.72
CA ALA A 255 -21.33 8.51 25.08
C ALA A 255 -20.45 9.21 26.14
N ASN A 256 -19.35 9.87 25.72
CA ASN A 256 -18.30 10.27 26.66
C ASN A 256 -17.85 11.73 26.48
N SER A 257 -17.23 12.24 27.55
CA SER A 257 -16.58 13.55 27.51
C SER A 257 -15.28 13.49 26.71
N MET A 258 -15.11 14.46 25.82
CA MET A 258 -13.95 14.62 24.95
C MET A 258 -12.92 15.59 25.57
N THR A 259 -12.54 15.34 26.81
CA THR A 259 -11.57 16.17 27.57
C THR A 259 -10.24 15.45 27.75
N PRO A 260 -9.12 16.18 27.85
CA PRO A 260 -7.79 15.59 28.04
C PRO A 260 -7.65 14.72 29.29
N ASP A 261 -8.45 15.01 30.32
CA ASP A 261 -8.44 14.29 31.62
C ASP A 261 -9.13 12.92 31.53
N ASN A 262 -9.84 12.63 30.46
CA ASN A 262 -10.50 11.34 30.27
C ASN A 262 -9.53 10.31 29.70
N PRO A 263 -9.07 9.31 30.47
CA PRO A 263 -8.08 8.33 30.03
C PRO A 263 -8.61 7.43 28.87
N GLU A 264 -9.90 7.17 28.84
CA GLU A 264 -10.51 6.38 27.75
C GLU A 264 -10.48 7.17 26.45
N MET A 265 -10.74 8.48 26.50
CA MET A 265 -10.62 9.35 25.34
C MET A 265 -9.18 9.35 24.81
N VAL A 266 -8.18 9.46 25.68
CA VAL A 266 -6.76 9.41 25.29
C VAL A 266 -6.41 8.08 24.63
N ALA A 267 -6.91 6.97 25.17
CA ALA A 267 -6.70 5.64 24.61
C ALA A 267 -7.33 5.51 23.20
N VAL A 268 -8.58 5.94 23.03
CA VAL A 268 -9.26 5.94 21.72
C VAL A 268 -8.54 6.83 20.72
N LEU A 269 -8.13 8.03 21.15
CA LEU A 269 -7.39 8.98 20.30
C LEU A 269 -6.06 8.38 19.84
N ARG A 270 -5.28 7.80 20.75
CA ARG A 270 -4.01 7.13 20.42
C ARG A 270 -4.23 5.98 19.46
N LYS A 271 -5.18 5.10 19.74
CA LYS A 271 -5.51 3.96 18.88
C LYS A 271 -5.94 4.40 17.48
N ALA A 272 -6.78 5.43 17.38
CA ALA A 272 -7.17 6.02 16.11
C ALA A 272 -5.95 6.53 15.32
N LYS A 273 -4.99 7.17 15.99
CA LYS A 273 -3.76 7.63 15.33
C LYS A 273 -2.87 6.48 14.86
N GLU A 274 -2.75 5.41 15.63
CA GLU A 274 -2.05 4.17 15.23
C GLU A 274 -2.70 3.50 14.01
N PHE A 275 -4.03 3.60 13.87
CA PHE A 275 -4.79 3.13 12.70
C PHE A 275 -4.73 4.10 11.51
N GLY A 276 -4.01 5.21 11.63
CA GLY A 276 -3.78 6.17 10.56
C GLY A 276 -4.88 7.19 10.33
N PHE A 277 -5.86 7.33 11.23
CA PHE A 277 -6.88 8.37 11.13
C PHE A 277 -6.26 9.76 11.20
N SER A 278 -6.59 10.64 10.25
CA SER A 278 -6.15 12.02 10.25
C SER A 278 -6.93 12.86 11.28
N ASP A 279 -6.35 13.99 11.70
CA ASP A 279 -7.05 14.93 12.57
C ASP A 279 -8.35 15.41 11.93
N ARG A 280 -8.36 15.57 10.61
CA ARG A 280 -9.55 15.92 9.85
C ARG A 280 -10.63 14.83 9.87
N GLN A 281 -10.29 13.54 9.78
CA GLN A 281 -11.27 12.45 9.93
C GLN A 281 -11.88 12.46 11.33
N LEU A 282 -11.06 12.61 12.36
CA LEU A 282 -11.53 12.70 13.75
C LEU A 282 -12.44 13.91 13.95
N ALA A 283 -12.07 15.06 13.40
CA ALA A 283 -12.85 16.29 13.44
C ALA A 283 -14.26 16.11 12.85
N GLU A 284 -14.35 15.46 11.69
CA GLU A 284 -15.65 15.16 11.06
C GLU A 284 -16.49 14.19 11.88
N MET A 285 -15.90 13.12 12.42
CA MET A 285 -16.60 12.13 13.24
C MET A 285 -17.05 12.71 14.58
N TRP A 286 -16.22 13.52 15.22
CA TRP A 286 -16.50 14.13 16.52
C TRP A 286 -17.22 15.47 16.43
N LYS A 287 -17.48 15.96 15.20
CA LYS A 287 -18.14 17.25 14.95
C LYS A 287 -17.43 18.42 15.63
N LYS A 288 -16.11 18.41 15.60
CA LYS A 288 -15.23 19.44 16.18
C LYS A 288 -14.36 20.06 15.09
N PRO A 289 -13.83 21.28 15.27
CA PRO A 289 -12.79 21.83 14.40
C PRO A 289 -11.53 20.95 14.41
N GLU A 290 -10.84 20.86 13.26
CA GLU A 290 -9.57 20.11 13.17
C GLU A 290 -8.50 20.65 14.12
N GLY A 291 -8.51 21.99 14.34
CA GLY A 291 -7.59 22.66 15.28
C GLY A 291 -7.74 22.15 16.72
N ASP A 292 -8.97 21.85 17.16
CA ASP A 292 -9.25 21.34 18.49
C ASP A 292 -8.72 19.91 18.66
N ILE A 293 -8.84 19.08 17.62
CA ILE A 293 -8.27 17.73 17.61
C ILE A 293 -6.74 17.78 17.72
N ARG A 294 -6.13 18.73 17.01
CA ARG A 294 -4.67 18.94 17.06
C ARG A 294 -4.22 19.42 18.45
N ALA A 295 -4.97 20.33 19.06
CA ALA A 295 -4.71 20.80 20.43
C ALA A 295 -4.81 19.64 21.42
N LEU A 296 -5.91 18.89 21.38
CA LEU A 296 -6.16 17.73 22.21
C LEU A 296 -5.04 16.69 22.11
N ARG A 297 -4.57 16.37 20.89
CA ARG A 297 -3.44 15.47 20.67
C ARG A 297 -2.16 15.94 21.38
N ARG A 298 -1.85 17.24 21.29
CA ARG A 298 -0.65 17.80 21.91
C ARG A 298 -0.75 17.78 23.43
N GLU A 299 -1.90 18.15 23.95
CA GLU A 299 -2.17 18.18 25.40
C GLU A 299 -2.08 16.77 26.02
N THR A 300 -2.57 15.76 25.32
CA THR A 300 -2.50 14.35 25.76
C THR A 300 -1.18 13.66 25.43
N GLY A 301 -0.20 14.36 24.86
CA GLY A 301 1.06 13.76 24.43
C GLY A 301 0.93 12.74 23.28
N THR A 302 -0.20 12.72 22.55
CA THR A 302 -0.42 11.87 21.38
C THR A 302 0.21 12.53 20.15
N VAL A 303 1.53 12.42 20.04
CA VAL A 303 2.33 13.04 18.97
C VAL A 303 3.05 11.98 18.15
N PRO A 304 3.34 12.26 16.87
CA PRO A 304 4.13 11.34 16.05
C PRO A 304 5.58 11.28 16.55
N THR A 305 6.16 10.11 16.44
CA THR A 305 7.59 9.89 16.67
C THR A 305 8.26 9.49 15.36
N TYR A 306 9.52 9.89 15.19
CA TYR A 306 10.31 9.59 14.00
C TYR A 306 11.57 8.86 14.42
N TYR A 307 11.82 7.75 13.79
CA TYR A 307 13.00 6.94 14.00
C TYR A 307 13.70 6.73 12.67
N LEU A 308 15.03 6.67 12.71
CA LEU A 308 15.80 6.07 11.64
C LEU A 308 15.65 4.56 11.78
N VAL A 309 15.29 3.90 10.69
CA VAL A 309 15.26 2.45 10.62
C VAL A 309 16.58 2.01 10.02
N ASP A 310 17.28 1.16 10.75
CA ASP A 310 18.51 0.54 10.29
C ASP A 310 18.14 -0.57 9.31
N THR A 311 18.45 -0.35 8.04
CA THR A 311 18.05 -1.23 6.93
C THR A 311 19.25 -1.90 6.27
#